data_6ef2116b86a196f76b4abcac2ad46e07
#
_entry.id   6ef2116b86a196f76b4abcac2ad46e07
#
_cell.length_a   1.000
_cell.length_b   1.000
_cell.length_c   1.000
_cell.angle_alpha   90.00
_cell.angle_beta   90.00
_cell.angle_gamma   90.00
#
_symmetry.space_group_name_H-M   'P 1'
#
loop_
_entity.id
_entity.type
_entity.pdbx_description
1 polymer ?
#
loop_
_entity_poly.entity_id
_entity_poly.type
_entity_poly.pdbx_seq_one_letter_code
_entity_poly.pdbx_strand_id
1 'polypeptide(L)'
;MHNLAIAVAGKQGYIVTGSDDEIFDPARTHLRNAGLLPAQMGWHPENITTDIDAIILGMHAREDNPELLRARELGIRIYSFPEYLYRQTIDKVRIVVGGSHGKTTTTAMILYVLRHLGIEADYMVGAQIEGFDTMVRLSDTAKYAVFEGDEYLTSPLDRRSKFLLYHPNIAILTGIAWDHINVFPTFPEYVDTFRKFVAEIEPHGTFIYYEDDENLRTLAAEARPDVHCIPYNAYDGNVPMQVFGRHNMQNLQAACLACEAIGVARDDFYHAIAANPRFSGIEMG
;
A
#
# COMPACT_ATOMS: atom_id res chain seq x y z
N MET A 1 -0.04 -6.51 10.62
CA MET A 1 -1.20 -6.18 11.51
C MET A 1 -0.84 -5.14 12.57
N HIS A 2 0.21 -5.29 13.35
CA HIS A 2 0.53 -4.36 14.48
C HIS A 2 0.62 -2.88 14.05
N ASN A 3 1.23 -2.56 12.90
CA ASN A 3 1.29 -1.18 12.40
C ASN A 3 -0.11 -0.59 12.13
N LEU A 4 -1.06 -1.39 11.61
CA LEU A 4 -2.44 -0.94 11.43
C LEU A 4 -3.13 -0.70 12.77
N ALA A 5 -2.98 -1.62 13.73
CA ALA A 5 -3.55 -1.46 15.06
C ALA A 5 -3.07 -0.17 15.74
N ILE A 6 -1.77 0.12 15.66
CA ILE A 6 -1.16 1.35 16.19
C ILE A 6 -1.70 2.60 15.47
N ALA A 7 -1.78 2.55 14.13
CA ALA A 7 -2.28 3.67 13.33
C ALA A 7 -3.75 4.00 13.65
N VAL A 8 -4.60 2.97 13.82
CA VAL A 8 -6.02 3.14 14.18
C VAL A 8 -6.18 3.63 15.62
N ALA A 9 -5.42 3.08 16.57
CA ALA A 9 -5.45 3.52 17.96
C ALA A 9 -5.00 4.99 18.15
N GLY A 10 -4.19 5.50 17.24
CA GLY A 10 -3.78 6.92 17.22
C GLY A 10 -4.87 7.89 16.77
N LYS A 11 -5.98 7.40 16.20
CA LYS A 11 -7.11 8.23 15.77
C LYS A 11 -8.07 8.50 16.94
N GLN A 12 -8.70 9.67 16.95
CA GLN A 12 -9.67 10.01 17.99
C GLN A 12 -10.93 9.13 17.88
N GLY A 13 -11.42 8.67 19.03
CA GLY A 13 -12.65 7.89 19.13
C GLY A 13 -12.51 6.40 18.82
N TYR A 14 -11.29 5.91 18.56
CA TYR A 14 -11.04 4.49 18.35
C TYR A 14 -10.48 3.82 19.62
N ILE A 15 -11.07 2.70 19.99
CA ILE A 15 -10.57 1.78 21.00
C ILE A 15 -10.13 0.52 20.25
N VAL A 16 -8.85 0.18 20.35
CA VAL A 16 -8.29 -0.97 19.64
C VAL A 16 -7.80 -2.01 20.63
N THR A 17 -8.22 -3.23 20.44
CA THR A 17 -7.71 -4.42 21.13
C THR A 17 -7.29 -5.45 20.10
N GLY A 18 -6.59 -6.50 20.49
CA GLY A 18 -6.21 -7.57 19.57
C GLY A 18 -5.72 -8.80 20.28
N SER A 19 -5.66 -9.88 19.54
CA SER A 19 -5.21 -11.21 19.99
C SER A 19 -4.32 -11.83 18.93
N ASP A 20 -3.39 -12.67 19.36
CA ASP A 20 -2.57 -13.50 18.46
C ASP A 20 -2.09 -14.72 19.27
N ASP A 21 -1.76 -15.81 18.58
CA ASP A 21 -1.16 -16.99 19.22
C ASP A 21 0.16 -16.63 19.89
N GLU A 22 1.00 -15.90 19.17
CA GLU A 22 2.31 -15.47 19.62
C GLU A 22 2.75 -14.19 18.90
N ILE A 23 3.31 -13.23 19.63
CA ILE A 23 3.77 -11.97 19.08
C ILE A 23 5.27 -11.83 19.32
N PHE A 24 6.04 -11.81 18.24
CA PHE A 24 7.51 -11.65 18.26
C PHE A 24 7.94 -10.21 18.05
N ASP A 25 9.20 -9.90 18.38
CA ASP A 25 9.80 -8.63 18.02
C ASP A 25 10.03 -8.53 16.48
N PRO A 26 9.93 -7.33 15.91
CA PRO A 26 9.73 -6.03 16.57
C PRO A 26 8.26 -5.72 16.92
N ALA A 27 7.28 -6.48 16.43
CA ALA A 27 5.85 -6.22 16.64
C ALA A 27 5.49 -6.15 18.13
N ARG A 28 6.04 -7.04 18.96
CA ARG A 28 5.82 -7.09 20.41
C ARG A 28 6.24 -5.80 21.10
N THR A 29 7.42 -5.31 20.78
CA THR A 29 7.94 -4.05 21.33
C THR A 29 7.12 -2.85 20.87
N HIS A 30 6.74 -2.79 19.59
CA HIS A 30 5.91 -1.72 19.04
C HIS A 30 4.54 -1.67 19.72
N LEU A 31 3.85 -2.81 19.87
CA LEU A 31 2.55 -2.91 20.53
C LEU A 31 2.65 -2.55 22.01
N ARG A 32 3.72 -2.98 22.71
CA ARG A 32 3.95 -2.63 24.11
C ARG A 32 4.09 -1.11 24.28
N ASN A 33 4.91 -0.48 23.44
CA ASN A 33 5.14 0.97 23.50
C ASN A 33 3.87 1.77 23.20
N ALA A 34 2.98 1.22 22.35
CA ALA A 34 1.68 1.80 22.04
C ALA A 34 0.57 1.47 23.08
N GLY A 35 0.86 0.66 24.09
CA GLY A 35 -0.14 0.22 25.08
C GLY A 35 -1.17 -0.79 24.53
N LEU A 36 -0.86 -1.45 23.43
CA LEU A 36 -1.77 -2.36 22.69
C LEU A 36 -1.38 -3.83 22.80
N LEU A 37 -0.29 -4.15 23.51
CA LEU A 37 0.12 -5.53 23.69
C LEU A 37 -0.91 -6.28 24.56
N PRO A 38 -1.48 -7.41 24.09
CA PRO A 38 -2.40 -8.20 24.89
C PRO A 38 -1.75 -8.65 26.21
N ALA A 39 -2.53 -8.66 27.29
CA ALA A 39 -2.07 -9.15 28.58
C ALA A 39 -1.78 -10.66 28.56
N GLN A 40 -2.52 -11.40 27.72
CA GLN A 40 -2.37 -12.83 27.52
C GLN A 40 -2.35 -13.12 26.02
N MET A 41 -1.49 -14.07 25.62
CA MET A 41 -1.46 -14.58 24.24
C MET A 41 -2.56 -15.64 24.07
N GLY A 42 -2.91 -15.93 22.83
CA GLY A 42 -3.94 -16.88 22.46
C GLY A 42 -5.26 -16.21 22.06
N TRP A 43 -6.27 -17.05 21.89
CA TRP A 43 -7.58 -16.66 21.41
C TRP A 43 -8.60 -16.65 22.55
N HIS A 44 -9.32 -15.55 22.71
CA HIS A 44 -10.22 -15.26 23.81
C HIS A 44 -11.62 -14.88 23.27
N PRO A 45 -12.45 -15.87 22.82
CA PRO A 45 -13.76 -15.58 22.24
C PRO A 45 -14.71 -14.87 23.21
N GLU A 46 -14.49 -15.00 24.52
CA GLU A 46 -15.22 -14.27 25.57
C GLU A 46 -15.03 -12.76 25.51
N ASN A 47 -13.94 -12.28 24.92
CA ASN A 47 -13.69 -10.86 24.70
C ASN A 47 -14.40 -10.30 23.47
N ILE A 48 -14.97 -11.18 22.64
CA ILE A 48 -15.71 -10.77 21.45
C ILE A 48 -17.18 -10.57 21.83
N THR A 49 -17.56 -9.29 21.95
CA THR A 49 -18.84 -8.83 22.45
C THR A 49 -19.54 -7.91 21.44
N THR A 50 -20.83 -7.64 21.64
CA THR A 50 -21.66 -6.87 20.68
C THR A 50 -21.37 -5.37 20.64
N ASP A 51 -20.52 -4.86 21.52
CA ASP A 51 -20.02 -3.48 21.52
C ASP A 51 -18.80 -3.28 20.59
N ILE A 52 -18.28 -4.37 20.00
CA ILE A 52 -17.23 -4.29 18.97
C ILE A 52 -17.86 -3.89 17.63
N ASP A 53 -17.42 -2.77 17.07
CA ASP A 53 -17.89 -2.28 15.76
C ASP A 53 -17.39 -3.12 14.59
N ALA A 54 -16.14 -3.59 14.66
CA ALA A 54 -15.51 -4.36 13.59
C ALA A 54 -14.33 -5.20 14.06
N ILE A 55 -14.10 -6.30 13.35
CA ILE A 55 -12.91 -7.13 13.46
C ILE A 55 -12.08 -7.04 12.19
N ILE A 56 -10.77 -6.91 12.33
CA ILE A 56 -9.83 -6.88 11.22
C ILE A 56 -8.97 -8.15 11.28
N LEU A 57 -9.09 -8.98 10.25
CA LEU A 57 -8.36 -10.23 10.19
C LEU A 57 -6.93 -10.05 9.74
N GLY A 58 -6.01 -10.70 10.42
CA GLY A 58 -4.63 -10.88 9.99
C GLY A 58 -4.53 -11.80 8.76
N MET A 59 -3.40 -11.69 8.05
CA MET A 59 -3.12 -12.46 6.83
C MET A 59 -3.10 -14.00 7.09
N HIS A 60 -2.85 -14.44 8.31
CA HIS A 60 -2.78 -15.85 8.68
C HIS A 60 -4.02 -16.36 9.41
N ALA A 61 -5.10 -15.56 9.43
CA ALA A 61 -6.34 -15.96 10.10
C ALA A 61 -6.91 -17.25 9.49
N ARG A 62 -7.32 -18.15 10.36
CA ARG A 62 -7.88 -19.46 10.00
C ARG A 62 -9.39 -19.45 10.17
N GLU A 63 -10.10 -20.28 9.41
CA GLU A 63 -11.57 -20.39 9.48
C GLU A 63 -12.06 -20.91 10.85
N ASP A 64 -11.27 -21.74 11.50
CA ASP A 64 -11.55 -22.33 12.80
C ASP A 64 -11.14 -21.47 14.00
N ASN A 65 -10.68 -20.24 13.76
CA ASN A 65 -10.32 -19.31 14.82
C ASN A 65 -11.54 -19.01 15.71
N PRO A 66 -11.48 -19.27 17.05
CA PRO A 66 -12.63 -19.16 17.93
C PRO A 66 -13.17 -17.73 18.06
N GLU A 67 -12.32 -16.71 17.97
CA GLU A 67 -12.77 -15.32 17.98
C GLU A 67 -13.48 -14.96 16.66
N LEU A 68 -12.99 -15.45 15.51
CA LEU A 68 -13.65 -15.27 14.23
C LEU A 68 -15.02 -15.95 14.20
N LEU A 69 -15.14 -17.19 14.74
CA LEU A 69 -16.41 -17.89 14.84
C LEU A 69 -17.39 -17.11 15.72
N ARG A 70 -16.91 -16.60 16.87
CA ARG A 70 -17.73 -15.79 17.78
C ARG A 70 -18.19 -14.49 17.14
N ALA A 71 -17.32 -13.81 16.39
CA ALA A 71 -17.68 -12.59 15.67
C ALA A 71 -18.79 -12.84 14.62
N ARG A 72 -18.70 -13.96 13.89
CA ARG A 72 -19.74 -14.38 12.93
C ARG A 72 -21.07 -14.67 13.61
N GLU A 73 -21.07 -15.37 14.76
CA GLU A 73 -22.27 -15.63 15.55
C GLU A 73 -22.96 -14.34 16.00
N LEU A 74 -22.19 -13.35 16.41
CA LEU A 74 -22.69 -12.06 16.87
C LEU A 74 -23.04 -11.10 15.71
N GLY A 75 -22.75 -11.46 14.45
CA GLY A 75 -22.99 -10.62 13.29
C GLY A 75 -22.09 -9.38 13.24
N ILE A 76 -20.92 -9.43 13.91
CA ILE A 76 -19.96 -8.32 13.90
C ILE A 76 -19.33 -8.24 12.50
N ARG A 77 -19.13 -7.01 12.03
CA ARG A 77 -18.51 -6.76 10.74
C ARG A 77 -17.05 -7.20 10.72
N ILE A 78 -16.67 -7.97 9.71
CA ILE A 78 -15.32 -8.50 9.56
C ILE A 78 -14.71 -7.91 8.29
N TYR A 79 -13.49 -7.39 8.41
CA TYR A 79 -12.69 -6.86 7.32
C TYR A 79 -11.36 -7.62 7.20
N SER A 80 -10.87 -7.77 6.01
CA SER A 80 -9.44 -8.01 5.79
C SER A 80 -8.63 -6.73 6.00
N PHE A 81 -7.32 -6.86 6.14
CA PHE A 81 -6.40 -5.73 6.27
C PHE A 81 -6.55 -4.69 5.12
N PRO A 82 -6.50 -5.08 3.83
CA PRO A 82 -6.64 -4.11 2.75
C PRO A 82 -8.04 -3.51 2.64
N GLU A 83 -9.12 -4.27 2.92
CA GLU A 83 -10.47 -3.73 2.95
C GLU A 83 -10.63 -2.65 4.02
N TYR A 84 -10.00 -2.84 5.17
CA TYR A 84 -10.07 -1.84 6.23
C TYR A 84 -9.26 -0.58 5.89
N LEU A 85 -8.09 -0.72 5.26
CA LEU A 85 -7.32 0.43 4.74
C LEU A 85 -8.13 1.22 3.71
N TYR A 86 -8.76 0.54 2.76
CA TYR A 86 -9.65 1.18 1.79
C TYR A 86 -10.76 1.96 2.50
N ARG A 87 -11.44 1.33 3.46
CA ARG A 87 -12.53 1.97 4.20
C ARG A 87 -12.09 3.22 4.96
N GLN A 88 -10.88 3.23 5.50
CA GLN A 88 -10.31 4.40 6.19
C GLN A 88 -9.88 5.53 5.24
N THR A 89 -9.84 5.26 3.95
CA THR A 89 -9.34 6.19 2.92
C THR A 89 -10.29 6.36 1.74
N ILE A 90 -11.55 5.95 1.89
CA ILE A 90 -12.54 5.96 0.80
C ILE A 90 -12.81 7.38 0.25
N ASP A 91 -12.68 8.38 1.09
CA ASP A 91 -12.85 9.81 0.79
C ASP A 91 -11.54 10.51 0.37
N LYS A 92 -10.44 9.76 0.23
CA LYS A 92 -9.11 10.28 -0.12
C LYS A 92 -8.72 9.89 -1.55
N VAL A 93 -7.82 10.65 -2.12
CA VAL A 93 -7.16 10.27 -3.37
C VAL A 93 -6.13 9.19 -3.07
N ARG A 94 -6.37 7.97 -3.53
CA ARG A 94 -5.51 6.81 -3.31
C ARG A 94 -4.55 6.63 -4.48
N ILE A 95 -3.25 6.67 -4.17
CA ILE A 95 -2.15 6.36 -5.08
C ILE A 95 -1.67 4.96 -4.73
N VAL A 96 -1.74 4.01 -5.64
CA VAL A 96 -1.33 2.63 -5.40
C VAL A 96 -0.22 2.24 -6.35
N VAL A 97 0.91 1.83 -5.80
CA VAL A 97 2.11 1.46 -6.54
C VAL A 97 2.25 -0.05 -6.57
N GLY A 98 1.93 -0.67 -7.69
CA GLY A 98 2.06 -2.11 -7.94
C GLY A 98 3.18 -2.43 -8.93
N GLY A 99 3.38 -3.73 -9.19
CA GLY A 99 4.39 -4.25 -10.11
C GLY A 99 5.43 -5.12 -9.43
N SER A 100 6.25 -5.80 -10.23
CA SER A 100 7.18 -6.81 -9.70
C SER A 100 8.38 -6.20 -8.97
N HIS A 101 8.88 -5.06 -9.43
CA HIS A 101 10.05 -4.39 -8.88
C HIS A 101 9.83 -2.88 -8.70
N GLY A 102 10.55 -2.25 -7.77
CA GLY A 102 10.53 -0.80 -7.58
C GLY A 102 9.34 -0.25 -6.79
N LYS A 103 8.39 -1.05 -6.34
CA LYS A 103 7.22 -0.63 -5.55
C LYS A 103 7.60 0.22 -4.35
N THR A 104 8.42 -0.32 -3.45
CA THR A 104 8.85 0.36 -2.21
C THR A 104 9.62 1.65 -2.50
N THR A 105 10.54 1.62 -3.47
CA THR A 105 11.32 2.79 -3.85
C THR A 105 10.44 3.91 -4.40
N THR A 106 9.53 3.60 -5.33
CA THR A 106 8.59 4.57 -5.91
C THR A 106 7.66 5.15 -4.83
N THR A 107 7.11 4.29 -3.97
CA THR A 107 6.27 4.70 -2.84
C THR A 107 7.02 5.62 -1.88
N ALA A 108 8.29 5.28 -1.55
CA ALA A 108 9.14 6.10 -0.70
C ALA A 108 9.43 7.48 -1.31
N MET A 109 9.71 7.55 -2.61
CA MET A 109 9.92 8.82 -3.32
C MET A 109 8.69 9.70 -3.25
N ILE A 110 7.49 9.17 -3.54
CA ILE A 110 6.23 9.91 -3.44
C ILE A 110 6.03 10.45 -2.01
N LEU A 111 6.11 9.59 -1.02
CA LEU A 111 5.90 9.95 0.39
C LEU A 111 6.90 11.00 0.86
N TYR A 112 8.16 10.88 0.44
CA TYR A 112 9.19 11.83 0.78
C TYR A 112 8.91 13.22 0.19
N VAL A 113 8.53 13.29 -1.08
CA VAL A 113 8.18 14.55 -1.75
C VAL A 113 6.99 15.21 -1.07
N LEU A 114 5.91 14.46 -0.82
CA LEU A 114 4.73 14.99 -0.14
C LEU A 114 5.09 15.57 1.23
N ARG A 115 5.88 14.83 2.03
CA ARG A 115 6.36 15.30 3.34
C ARG A 115 7.23 16.54 3.23
N HIS A 116 8.15 16.60 2.27
CA HIS A 116 9.03 17.75 2.06
C HIS A 116 8.24 19.03 1.74
N LEU A 117 7.17 18.88 0.98
CA LEU A 117 6.27 19.97 0.59
C LEU A 117 5.19 20.27 1.65
N GLY A 118 5.20 19.59 2.81
CA GLY A 118 4.21 19.79 3.86
C GLY A 118 2.82 19.25 3.52
N ILE A 119 2.72 18.35 2.52
CA ILE A 119 1.48 17.72 2.10
C ILE A 119 1.27 16.45 2.94
N GLU A 120 0.22 16.43 3.76
CA GLU A 120 -0.11 15.24 4.55
C GLU A 120 -0.65 14.11 3.68
N ALA A 121 -0.13 12.91 3.92
CA ALA A 121 -0.61 11.68 3.31
C ALA A 121 -0.72 10.55 4.35
N ASP A 122 -1.77 9.76 4.23
CA ASP A 122 -1.82 8.44 4.83
C ASP A 122 -0.99 7.49 3.97
N TYR A 123 -0.50 6.41 4.57
CA TYR A 123 0.29 5.46 3.80
C TYR A 123 0.25 4.04 4.37
N MET A 124 0.55 3.09 3.51
CA MET A 124 0.93 1.73 3.85
C MET A 124 2.09 1.30 2.96
N VAL A 125 3.17 0.86 3.57
CA VAL A 125 4.41 0.42 2.91
C VAL A 125 4.78 -0.99 3.35
N GLY A 126 5.41 -1.75 2.46
CA GLY A 126 5.79 -3.14 2.71
C GLY A 126 7.06 -3.30 3.56
N ALA A 127 7.88 -2.25 3.66
CA ALA A 127 9.11 -2.24 4.44
C ALA A 127 9.26 -0.92 5.20
N GLN A 128 10.10 -0.92 6.23
CA GLN A 128 10.41 0.30 6.98
C GLN A 128 11.15 1.29 6.06
N ILE A 129 10.57 2.48 5.89
CA ILE A 129 11.20 3.58 5.18
C ILE A 129 11.87 4.49 6.21
N GLU A 130 13.13 4.83 6.00
CA GLU A 130 13.86 5.73 6.91
C GLU A 130 13.22 7.11 6.91
N GLY A 131 13.13 7.70 8.08
CA GLY A 131 12.42 8.95 8.32
C GLY A 131 10.90 8.79 8.48
N PHE A 132 10.37 7.57 8.41
CA PHE A 132 8.98 7.26 8.70
C PHE A 132 8.93 6.30 9.90
N ASP A 133 8.23 6.69 10.97
CA ASP A 133 8.24 5.95 12.24
C ASP A 133 7.48 4.63 12.17
N THR A 134 6.53 4.51 11.25
CA THR A 134 5.66 3.33 11.10
C THR A 134 5.51 2.92 9.64
N MET A 135 5.07 1.69 9.40
CA MET A 135 4.74 1.19 8.06
C MET A 135 3.29 1.52 7.64
N VAL A 136 2.45 1.96 8.57
CA VAL A 136 1.07 2.39 8.32
C VAL A 136 0.81 3.69 9.06
N ARG A 137 0.27 4.68 8.37
CA ARG A 137 -0.23 5.93 8.93
C ARG A 137 -1.66 6.14 8.46
N LEU A 138 -2.55 6.47 9.38
CA LEU A 138 -3.92 6.87 9.11
C LEU A 138 -4.24 8.15 9.89
N SER A 139 -4.92 9.09 9.24
CA SER A 139 -5.32 10.37 9.82
C SER A 139 -6.71 10.76 9.36
N ASP A 140 -7.32 11.72 10.04
CA ASP A 140 -8.61 12.29 9.63
C ASP A 140 -8.45 13.51 8.70
N THR A 141 -7.23 14.04 8.56
CA THR A 141 -6.94 15.30 7.86
C THR A 141 -6.30 15.12 6.49
N ALA A 142 -5.54 14.06 6.29
CA ALA A 142 -4.85 13.81 5.02
C ALA A 142 -5.85 13.64 3.87
N LYS A 143 -5.58 14.35 2.76
CA LYS A 143 -6.36 14.25 1.52
C LYS A 143 -5.91 13.10 0.62
N TYR A 144 -4.70 12.60 0.84
CA TYR A 144 -4.04 11.59 0.02
C TYR A 144 -3.75 10.35 0.84
N ALA A 145 -3.75 9.20 0.16
CA ALA A 145 -3.26 7.95 0.70
C ALA A 145 -2.35 7.27 -0.32
N VAL A 146 -1.16 6.84 0.09
CA VAL A 146 -0.17 6.21 -0.77
C VAL A 146 0.06 4.79 -0.29
N PHE A 147 -0.28 3.80 -1.12
CA PHE A 147 -0.19 2.40 -0.76
C PHE A 147 0.79 1.64 -1.66
N GLU A 148 1.65 0.86 -1.05
CA GLU A 148 2.39 -0.16 -1.78
C GLU A 148 1.45 -1.32 -2.12
N GLY A 149 1.24 -1.55 -3.41
CA GLY A 149 0.32 -2.54 -3.96
C GLY A 149 0.97 -3.91 -4.08
N ASP A 150 0.66 -4.79 -3.14
CA ASP A 150 1.10 -6.18 -3.15
C ASP A 150 0.09 -7.05 -3.92
N GLU A 151 0.56 -7.74 -4.96
CA GLU A 151 -0.23 -8.67 -5.76
C GLU A 151 -0.50 -10.01 -5.07
N TYR A 152 0.14 -10.26 -3.93
CA TYR A 152 -0.06 -11.48 -3.16
C TYR A 152 -1.47 -11.54 -2.53
N LEU A 153 -1.91 -12.75 -2.19
CA LEU A 153 -3.25 -12.99 -1.63
C LEU A 153 -3.47 -12.27 -0.30
N THR A 154 -4.68 -11.80 -0.09
CA THR A 154 -5.10 -11.10 1.12
C THR A 154 -5.01 -11.99 2.35
N SER A 155 -5.57 -13.20 2.27
CA SER A 155 -5.53 -14.22 3.32
C SER A 155 -5.94 -15.59 2.76
N PRO A 156 -5.81 -16.69 3.53
CA PRO A 156 -6.39 -17.98 3.14
C PRO A 156 -7.91 -17.95 2.98
N LEU A 157 -8.58 -17.03 3.66
CA LEU A 157 -10.04 -16.85 3.63
C LEU A 157 -10.51 -15.94 2.51
N ASP A 158 -9.65 -15.04 2.05
CA ASP A 158 -9.88 -14.15 0.92
C ASP A 158 -8.73 -14.26 -0.07
N ARG A 159 -8.96 -14.97 -1.16
CA ARG A 159 -7.95 -15.26 -2.17
C ARG A 159 -7.78 -14.14 -3.21
N ARG A 160 -8.45 -12.99 -3.02
CA ARG A 160 -8.17 -11.81 -3.85
C ARG A 160 -6.79 -11.25 -3.53
N SER A 161 -6.10 -10.74 -4.53
CA SER A 161 -4.84 -10.03 -4.33
C SER A 161 -5.09 -8.73 -3.56
N LYS A 162 -4.19 -8.38 -2.65
CA LYS A 162 -4.36 -7.23 -1.73
C LYS A 162 -4.60 -5.93 -2.48
N PHE A 163 -3.83 -5.66 -3.54
CA PHE A 163 -3.93 -4.39 -4.26
C PHE A 163 -5.27 -4.16 -4.98
N LEU A 164 -6.03 -5.23 -5.29
CA LEU A 164 -7.37 -5.13 -5.88
C LEU A 164 -8.37 -4.42 -4.94
N LEU A 165 -8.12 -4.48 -3.64
CA LEU A 165 -9.01 -3.97 -2.61
C LEU A 165 -8.77 -2.49 -2.27
N TYR A 166 -7.80 -1.84 -2.92
CA TYR A 166 -7.48 -0.44 -2.66
C TYR A 166 -8.20 0.55 -3.57
N HIS A 167 -8.79 0.11 -4.68
CA HIS A 167 -9.54 0.93 -5.64
C HIS A 167 -8.84 2.27 -5.92
N PRO A 168 -7.70 2.27 -6.66
CA PRO A 168 -6.86 3.45 -6.81
C PRO A 168 -7.51 4.55 -7.63
N ASN A 169 -7.32 5.81 -7.25
CA ASN A 169 -7.56 6.96 -8.11
C ASN A 169 -6.38 7.13 -9.08
N ILE A 170 -5.16 6.81 -8.60
CA ILE A 170 -3.94 6.81 -9.40
C ILE A 170 -3.25 5.46 -9.18
N ALA A 171 -3.19 4.66 -10.22
CA ALA A 171 -2.50 3.37 -10.25
C ALA A 171 -1.16 3.52 -10.94
N ILE A 172 -0.11 2.96 -10.35
CA ILE A 172 1.22 2.85 -10.96
C ILE A 172 1.55 1.39 -11.10
N LEU A 173 2.00 0.97 -12.29
CA LEU A 173 2.59 -0.36 -12.50
C LEU A 173 4.00 -0.23 -13.05
N THR A 174 4.96 -0.74 -12.27
CA THR A 174 6.40 -0.60 -12.54
C THR A 174 6.99 -1.69 -13.44
N GLY A 175 6.21 -2.70 -13.76
CA GLY A 175 6.56 -3.82 -14.61
C GLY A 175 5.88 -5.11 -14.16
N ILE A 176 5.77 -6.08 -15.06
CA ILE A 176 5.23 -7.42 -14.81
C ILE A 176 6.31 -8.45 -15.13
N ALA A 177 7.04 -8.90 -14.11
CA ALA A 177 7.94 -10.03 -14.17
C ALA A 177 7.38 -11.16 -13.30
N TRP A 178 7.31 -12.37 -13.87
CA TRP A 178 6.66 -13.49 -13.18
C TRP A 178 7.31 -13.80 -11.84
N ASP A 179 6.54 -13.62 -10.78
CA ASP A 179 6.90 -13.91 -9.40
C ASP A 179 5.76 -14.67 -8.69
N HIS A 180 6.02 -15.15 -7.48
CA HIS A 180 5.03 -15.86 -6.67
C HIS A 180 4.39 -17.08 -7.36
N ILE A 181 5.21 -17.96 -7.97
CA ILE A 181 4.78 -19.16 -8.71
C ILE A 181 3.89 -20.08 -7.85
N ASN A 182 4.06 -20.06 -6.52
CA ASN A 182 3.22 -20.80 -5.57
C ASN A 182 1.77 -20.30 -5.49
N VAL A 183 1.51 -19.06 -5.91
CA VAL A 183 0.17 -18.43 -5.92
C VAL A 183 -0.37 -18.32 -7.33
N PHE A 184 0.50 -18.02 -8.29
CA PHE A 184 0.19 -17.84 -9.70
C PHE A 184 0.91 -18.91 -10.53
N PRO A 185 0.31 -20.09 -10.71
CA PRO A 185 0.96 -21.22 -11.38
C PRO A 185 1.36 -20.95 -12.82
N THR A 186 0.68 -20.01 -13.49
CA THR A 186 0.96 -19.63 -14.88
C THR A 186 1.16 -18.13 -15.03
N PHE A 187 2.00 -17.74 -15.98
CA PHE A 187 2.23 -16.33 -16.28
C PHE A 187 0.96 -15.58 -16.74
N PRO A 188 0.08 -16.18 -17.58
CA PRO A 188 -1.19 -15.56 -17.93
C PRO A 188 -2.10 -15.24 -16.73
N GLU A 189 -2.18 -16.12 -15.71
CA GLU A 189 -2.93 -15.86 -14.48
C GLU A 189 -2.31 -14.71 -13.68
N TYR A 190 -0.98 -14.63 -13.67
CA TYR A 190 -0.27 -13.52 -13.03
C TYR A 190 -0.59 -12.19 -13.73
N VAL A 191 -0.50 -12.12 -15.06
CA VAL A 191 -0.87 -10.93 -15.85
C VAL A 191 -2.34 -10.56 -15.66
N ASP A 192 -3.24 -11.54 -15.59
CA ASP A 192 -4.68 -11.31 -15.38
C ASP A 192 -4.97 -10.61 -14.03
N THR A 193 -4.16 -10.85 -13.03
CA THR A 193 -4.27 -10.15 -11.75
C THR A 193 -4.01 -8.65 -11.89
N PHE A 194 -3.03 -8.26 -12.71
CA PHE A 194 -2.77 -6.85 -13.01
C PHE A 194 -3.87 -6.24 -13.90
N ARG A 195 -4.45 -7.03 -14.82
CA ARG A 195 -5.63 -6.59 -15.60
C ARG A 195 -6.79 -6.26 -14.68
N LYS A 196 -7.06 -7.11 -13.70
CA LYS A 196 -8.09 -6.85 -12.68
C LYS A 196 -7.77 -5.59 -11.88
N PHE A 197 -6.51 -5.38 -11.51
CA PHE A 197 -6.10 -4.17 -10.80
C PHE A 197 -6.36 -2.89 -11.61
N VAL A 198 -6.05 -2.89 -12.89
CA VAL A 198 -6.36 -1.75 -13.79
C VAL A 198 -7.87 -1.53 -13.90
N ALA A 199 -8.67 -2.60 -13.87
CA ALA A 199 -10.13 -2.50 -13.88
C ALA A 199 -10.72 -1.90 -12.59
N GLU A 200 -10.01 -2.02 -11.46
CA GLU A 200 -10.41 -1.44 -10.16
C GLU A 200 -10.04 0.05 -10.01
N ILE A 201 -9.41 0.67 -11.00
CA ILE A 201 -9.16 2.12 -10.99
C ILE A 201 -10.49 2.86 -10.92
N GLU A 202 -10.60 3.82 -10.02
CA GLU A 202 -11.79 4.66 -9.86
C GLU A 202 -12.17 5.36 -11.18
N PRO A 203 -13.47 5.69 -11.39
CA PRO A 203 -13.88 6.43 -12.58
C PRO A 203 -13.06 7.72 -12.76
N HIS A 204 -12.63 7.98 -14.00
CA HIS A 204 -11.76 9.12 -14.37
C HIS A 204 -10.38 9.11 -13.67
N GLY A 205 -9.96 7.95 -13.16
CA GLY A 205 -8.66 7.79 -12.55
C GLY A 205 -7.51 7.75 -13.56
N THR A 206 -6.30 7.63 -13.05
CA THR A 206 -5.06 7.65 -13.84
C THR A 206 -4.32 6.33 -13.73
N PHE A 207 -3.85 5.81 -14.85
CA PHE A 207 -2.98 4.64 -14.95
C PHE A 207 -1.61 5.04 -15.48
N ILE A 208 -0.59 5.02 -14.62
CA ILE A 208 0.80 5.30 -14.94
C ILE A 208 1.52 3.96 -15.13
N TYR A 209 2.13 3.73 -16.28
CA TYR A 209 2.71 2.42 -16.58
C TYR A 209 4.05 2.51 -17.30
N TYR A 210 4.94 1.56 -16.96
CA TYR A 210 6.24 1.43 -17.61
C TYR A 210 6.08 1.00 -19.07
N GLU A 211 6.49 1.86 -19.99
CA GLU A 211 6.22 1.73 -21.43
C GLU A 211 6.96 0.58 -22.10
N ASP A 212 8.18 0.23 -21.62
CA ASP A 212 8.95 -0.85 -22.24
C ASP A 212 8.40 -2.25 -21.89
N ASP A 213 7.44 -2.36 -20.96
CA ASP A 213 6.75 -3.62 -20.65
C ASP A 213 5.57 -3.84 -21.61
N GLU A 214 5.65 -4.89 -22.44
CA GLU A 214 4.63 -5.22 -23.45
C GLU A 214 3.28 -5.56 -22.81
N ASN A 215 3.29 -6.24 -21.65
CA ASN A 215 2.05 -6.58 -20.96
C ASN A 215 1.37 -5.30 -20.46
N LEU A 216 2.13 -4.34 -19.91
CA LEU A 216 1.57 -3.08 -19.43
C LEU A 216 1.02 -2.23 -20.59
N ARG A 217 1.67 -2.21 -21.76
CA ARG A 217 1.11 -1.57 -22.96
C ARG A 217 -0.23 -2.17 -23.36
N THR A 218 -0.31 -3.50 -23.30
CA THR A 218 -1.56 -4.22 -23.60
C THR A 218 -2.66 -3.86 -22.61
N LEU A 219 -2.36 -3.86 -21.30
CA LEU A 219 -3.31 -3.47 -20.27
C LEU A 219 -3.77 -2.01 -20.43
N ALA A 220 -2.88 -1.12 -20.81
CA ALA A 220 -3.23 0.29 -21.07
C ALA A 220 -4.17 0.44 -22.29
N ALA A 221 -3.96 -0.36 -23.33
CA ALA A 221 -4.84 -0.37 -24.51
C ALA A 221 -6.22 -0.99 -24.20
N GLU A 222 -6.30 -1.91 -23.24
CA GLU A 222 -7.53 -2.55 -22.77
C GLU A 222 -8.26 -1.76 -21.66
N ALA A 223 -7.64 -0.72 -21.11
CA ALA A 223 -8.21 0.07 -20.01
C ALA A 223 -9.52 0.74 -20.42
N ARG A 224 -10.39 0.99 -19.42
CA ARG A 224 -11.63 1.71 -19.68
C ARG A 224 -11.37 3.09 -20.29
N PRO A 225 -12.23 3.57 -21.22
CA PRO A 225 -12.02 4.84 -21.93
C PRO A 225 -11.98 6.09 -21.01
N ASP A 226 -12.52 5.99 -19.81
CA ASP A 226 -12.51 7.06 -18.81
C ASP A 226 -11.22 7.10 -17.97
N VAL A 227 -10.35 6.08 -18.09
CA VAL A 227 -9.06 6.04 -17.40
C VAL A 227 -8.00 6.75 -18.22
N HIS A 228 -7.31 7.70 -17.60
CA HIS A 228 -6.20 8.42 -18.24
C HIS A 228 -4.90 7.60 -18.15
N CYS A 229 -4.48 7.01 -19.27
CA CYS A 229 -3.26 6.21 -19.35
C CYS A 229 -2.04 7.06 -19.67
N ILE A 230 -1.01 7.02 -18.82
CA ILE A 230 0.24 7.77 -18.95
C ILE A 230 1.42 6.80 -19.03
N PRO A 231 2.02 6.62 -20.22
CA PRO A 231 3.25 5.85 -20.35
C PRO A 231 4.44 6.59 -19.74
N TYR A 232 5.39 5.85 -19.17
CA TYR A 232 6.65 6.42 -18.75
C TYR A 232 7.83 5.50 -19.05
N ASN A 233 9.00 6.11 -19.18
CA ASN A 233 10.29 5.45 -19.30
C ASN A 233 11.27 5.99 -18.27
N ALA A 234 12.53 5.57 -18.31
CA ALA A 234 13.55 6.15 -17.46
C ALA A 234 13.70 7.64 -17.76
N TYR A 235 13.80 8.45 -16.70
CA TYR A 235 14.12 9.86 -16.87
C TYR A 235 15.51 10.02 -17.50
N ASP A 236 15.63 10.79 -18.56
CA ASP A 236 16.85 11.03 -19.35
C ASP A 236 17.46 12.44 -19.16
N GLY A 237 16.83 13.26 -18.32
CA GLY A 237 17.31 14.61 -18.05
C GLY A 237 18.40 14.68 -16.98
N ASN A 238 19.13 15.83 -16.94
CA ASN A 238 20.09 16.14 -15.90
C ASN A 238 19.35 16.56 -14.61
N VAL A 239 19.18 15.61 -13.70
CA VAL A 239 18.81 15.94 -12.31
C VAL A 239 20.09 15.93 -11.49
N PRO A 240 20.32 16.91 -10.60
CA PRO A 240 21.45 16.89 -9.67
C PRO A 240 21.21 15.82 -8.58
N MET A 241 21.08 14.59 -9.03
CA MET A 241 20.82 13.42 -8.19
C MET A 241 21.92 12.40 -8.41
N GLN A 242 22.35 11.81 -7.31
CA GLN A 242 23.31 10.71 -7.31
C GLN A 242 22.59 9.35 -7.28
N VAL A 243 21.34 9.27 -7.74
CA VAL A 243 20.64 8.01 -7.86
C VAL A 243 21.15 7.29 -9.10
N PHE A 244 21.97 6.27 -8.89
CA PHE A 244 22.59 5.51 -9.97
C PHE A 244 21.66 4.39 -10.46
N GLY A 245 21.65 4.20 -11.77
CA GLY A 245 21.01 3.08 -12.45
C GLY A 245 19.65 3.40 -13.09
N ARG A 246 19.44 2.74 -14.26
CA ARG A 246 18.23 2.93 -15.09
C ARG A 246 16.94 2.66 -14.30
N HIS A 247 16.93 1.64 -13.42
CA HIS A 247 15.75 1.29 -12.62
C HIS A 247 15.34 2.39 -11.65
N ASN A 248 16.29 3.08 -11.03
CA ASN A 248 15.98 4.19 -10.14
C ASN A 248 15.46 5.40 -10.92
N MET A 249 15.93 5.62 -12.15
CA MET A 249 15.38 6.66 -13.03
C MET A 249 13.95 6.33 -13.50
N GLN A 250 13.61 5.07 -13.65
CA GLN A 250 12.23 4.61 -13.90
C GLN A 250 11.35 4.88 -12.68
N ASN A 251 11.78 4.47 -11.48
CA ASN A 251 11.06 4.72 -10.23
C ASN A 251 10.82 6.22 -9.99
N LEU A 252 11.84 7.03 -10.27
CA LEU A 252 11.79 8.48 -10.17
C LEU A 252 10.72 9.08 -11.08
N GLN A 253 10.70 8.67 -12.35
CA GLN A 253 9.75 9.18 -13.33
C GLN A 253 8.31 8.77 -12.96
N ALA A 254 8.11 7.53 -12.52
CA ALA A 254 6.81 7.07 -12.04
C ALA A 254 6.31 7.89 -10.85
N ALA A 255 7.19 8.14 -9.86
CA ALA A 255 6.88 8.95 -8.69
C ALA A 255 6.58 10.42 -9.07
N CYS A 256 7.34 11.00 -10.02
CA CYS A 256 7.12 12.34 -10.51
C CYS A 256 5.72 12.48 -11.13
N LEU A 257 5.37 11.59 -12.06
CA LEU A 257 4.06 11.60 -12.72
C LEU A 257 2.90 11.43 -11.74
N ALA A 258 3.06 10.59 -10.71
CA ALA A 258 2.05 10.45 -9.66
C ALA A 258 1.87 11.75 -8.84
N CYS A 259 2.98 12.43 -8.52
CA CYS A 259 2.94 13.72 -7.84
C CYS A 259 2.33 14.81 -8.73
N GLU A 260 2.66 14.85 -10.02
CA GLU A 260 2.02 15.75 -10.98
C GLU A 260 0.50 15.52 -11.08
N ALA A 261 0.05 14.27 -11.06
CA ALA A 261 -1.37 13.92 -11.12
C ALA A 261 -2.18 14.47 -9.92
N ILE A 262 -1.52 14.78 -8.81
CA ILE A 262 -2.15 15.43 -7.63
C ILE A 262 -1.81 16.92 -7.52
N GLY A 263 -1.21 17.51 -8.56
CA GLY A 263 -0.95 18.95 -8.65
C GLY A 263 0.39 19.42 -8.10
N VAL A 264 1.34 18.55 -7.82
CA VAL A 264 2.72 18.91 -7.46
C VAL A 264 3.44 19.34 -8.75
N ALA A 265 4.05 20.51 -8.76
CA ALA A 265 4.83 20.93 -9.90
C ALA A 265 6.11 20.07 -10.04
N ARG A 266 6.50 19.80 -11.28
CA ARG A 266 7.67 18.97 -11.61
C ARG A 266 8.96 19.51 -10.97
N ASP A 267 9.16 20.81 -11.01
CA ASP A 267 10.33 21.44 -10.40
C ASP A 267 10.36 21.27 -8.88
N ASP A 268 9.20 21.38 -8.21
CA ASP A 268 9.09 21.17 -6.77
C ASP A 268 9.37 19.70 -6.41
N PHE A 269 8.91 18.75 -7.25
CA PHE A 269 9.25 17.33 -7.08
C PHE A 269 10.76 17.12 -7.12
N TYR A 270 11.46 17.63 -8.15
CA TYR A 270 12.90 17.41 -8.26
C TYR A 270 13.70 18.16 -7.18
N HIS A 271 13.27 19.34 -6.77
CA HIS A 271 13.88 20.03 -5.63
C HIS A 271 13.74 19.23 -4.33
N ALA A 272 12.56 18.67 -4.08
CA ALA A 272 12.32 17.84 -2.90
C ALA A 272 13.20 16.58 -2.91
N ILE A 273 13.29 15.88 -4.05
CA ILE A 273 14.12 14.68 -4.20
C ILE A 273 15.60 15.01 -4.00
N ALA A 274 16.10 16.10 -4.61
CA ALA A 274 17.49 16.52 -4.49
C ALA A 274 17.87 16.93 -3.05
N ALA A 275 16.92 17.39 -2.26
CA ALA A 275 17.13 17.73 -0.86
C ALA A 275 17.26 16.50 0.07
N ASN A 276 16.96 15.30 -0.43
CA ASN A 276 17.08 14.07 0.35
C ASN A 276 18.47 13.44 0.21
N PRO A 277 19.25 13.28 1.31
CA PRO A 277 20.58 12.65 1.25
C PRO A 277 20.59 11.23 0.67
N ARG A 278 19.47 10.50 0.77
CA ARG A 278 19.31 9.14 0.22
C ARG A 278 19.23 9.10 -1.30
N PHE A 279 18.57 10.09 -1.89
CA PHE A 279 18.46 10.21 -3.34
C PHE A 279 19.60 11.04 -3.90
N SER A 280 20.33 11.80 -3.05
CA SER A 280 21.45 12.65 -3.41
C SER A 280 22.84 12.00 -3.37
N GLY A 281 22.96 10.66 -3.08
CA GLY A 281 24.28 10.06 -3.14
C GLY A 281 24.60 8.81 -2.37
N ILE A 282 23.63 8.06 -1.91
CA ILE A 282 23.91 6.78 -1.23
C ILE A 282 23.32 5.64 -2.07
N GLU A 283 24.19 4.66 -2.39
CA GLU A 283 23.80 3.39 -2.99
C GLU A 283 22.69 2.74 -2.13
N MET A 284 21.53 2.59 -2.74
CA MET A 284 20.54 1.69 -2.18
C MET A 284 20.90 0.28 -2.63
N GLY A 285 21.45 -0.51 -1.72
CA GLY A 285 21.77 -1.91 -1.90
C GLY A 285 20.53 -2.80 -2.03
#